data_23d611b3960de9085c4c3e5c927ec543
#
_entry.id   23d611b3960de9085c4c3e5c927ec543
#
_cell.length_a   1.000
_cell.length_b   1.000
_cell.length_c   1.000
_cell.angle_alpha   90.00
_cell.angle_beta   90.00
_cell.angle_gamma   90.00
#
_symmetry.space_group_name_H-M   'P 1'
#
loop_
_entity.id
_entity.type
_entity.pdbx_description
1 polymer ?
#
loop_
_entity_poly.entity_id
_entity_poly.type
_entity_poly.pdbx_seq_one_letter_code
_entity_poly.pdbx_strand_id
1 'polypeptide(L)'
;MKSKAITLNSLPYYFLNDVGILIEDPDLYCDSSCLLTELQYNQRYFENLIRNLSPFCSKELPDMFNVEKLKAYYRTSGFTELILKVTEECNLRCKYCVYSDYYPYTNSYGSSHMSFEVAKKAIDIYMNHIQSQRKFVLNKAPFIAFYGGEPLLNYDLIKDVIEYVQTQYTDFNVTFTITTNGLSLENEDIANFFKKHNVIICLSLDGYPENHDRNRVR
;
A
#
# COMPACT_ATOMS: atom_id res chain seq x y z
N MET A 1 9.59 -24.33 -2.60
CA MET A 1 10.73 -24.20 -1.67
C MET A 1 10.23 -23.62 -0.36
N LYS A 2 10.72 -24.10 0.78
CA LYS A 2 10.28 -23.58 2.08
C LYS A 2 11.04 -22.28 2.35
N SER A 3 10.33 -21.17 2.61
CA SER A 3 10.93 -19.95 3.10
C SER A 3 11.67 -20.21 4.41
N LYS A 4 12.92 -19.77 4.49
CA LYS A 4 13.68 -19.79 5.76
C LYS A 4 13.61 -18.40 6.36
N ALA A 5 13.10 -18.30 7.56
CA ALA A 5 13.23 -17.08 8.34
C ALA A 5 14.55 -17.10 9.12
N ILE A 6 15.21 -15.99 9.14
CA ILE A 6 16.44 -15.71 9.86
C ILE A 6 16.15 -14.53 10.77
N THR A 7 16.69 -14.51 11.96
CA THR A 7 16.57 -13.36 12.87
C THR A 7 17.94 -12.79 13.13
N LEU A 8 18.15 -11.52 12.89
CA LEU A 8 19.35 -10.78 13.24
C LEU A 8 18.93 -9.73 14.27
N ASN A 9 19.62 -9.64 15.40
CA ASN A 9 19.30 -8.70 16.48
C ASN A 9 17.80 -8.69 16.89
N SER A 10 17.19 -9.89 16.95
CA SER A 10 15.76 -10.09 17.25
C SER A 10 14.77 -9.71 16.14
N LEU A 11 15.22 -9.34 14.97
CA LEU A 11 14.36 -9.01 13.85
C LEU A 11 14.28 -10.14 12.83
N PRO A 12 13.10 -10.42 12.30
CA PRO A 12 12.92 -11.47 11.32
C PRO A 12 13.40 -11.03 9.94
N TYR A 13 14.20 -11.88 9.30
CA TYR A 13 14.55 -11.78 7.89
C TYR A 13 13.73 -12.79 7.10
N TYR A 14 13.18 -12.36 6.00
CA TYR A 14 12.35 -13.22 5.15
C TYR A 14 13.04 -13.47 3.82
N PHE A 15 13.13 -14.74 3.44
CA PHE A 15 13.38 -15.11 2.07
C PHE A 15 12.07 -15.14 1.31
N LEU A 16 11.91 -14.23 0.41
CA LEU A 16 10.87 -14.30 -0.60
C LEU A 16 11.43 -15.14 -1.76
N ASN A 17 10.78 -16.29 -1.98
CA ASN A 17 11.07 -17.25 -3.04
C ASN A 17 11.76 -16.62 -4.26
N ASP A 18 12.97 -17.08 -4.55
CA ASP A 18 13.73 -16.80 -5.76
C ASP A 18 13.89 -15.31 -6.17
N VAL A 19 13.32 -14.37 -5.43
CA VAL A 19 13.24 -12.95 -5.79
C VAL A 19 14.06 -12.03 -4.87
N GLY A 20 14.41 -12.44 -3.66
CA GLY A 20 15.24 -11.63 -2.79
C GLY A 20 15.07 -11.85 -1.29
N ILE A 21 15.84 -11.11 -0.51
CA ILE A 21 15.77 -11.06 0.95
C ILE A 21 15.18 -9.71 1.34
N LEU A 22 14.14 -9.74 2.17
CA LEU A 22 13.66 -8.57 2.87
C LEU A 22 14.42 -8.47 4.20
N ILE A 23 15.18 -7.41 4.38
CA ILE A 23 15.89 -7.13 5.63
C ILE A 23 15.20 -5.92 6.27
N GLU A 24 14.59 -6.13 7.43
CA GLU A 24 14.19 -5.03 8.32
C GLU A 24 15.32 -4.82 9.32
N ASP A 25 16.06 -3.73 9.18
CA ASP A 25 17.10 -3.32 10.11
C ASP A 25 16.70 -1.98 10.72
N PRO A 26 16.39 -1.94 12.03
CA PRO A 26 16.00 -0.70 12.70
C PRO A 26 17.17 0.26 12.93
N ASP A 27 18.41 -0.22 12.82
CA ASP A 27 19.61 0.61 13.05
C ASP A 27 20.15 1.21 11.75
N LEU A 28 19.75 0.70 10.59
CA LEU A 28 19.94 1.39 9.33
C LEU A 28 18.82 2.43 9.18
N TYR A 29 19.18 3.67 9.22
CA TYR A 29 18.33 4.86 8.99
C TYR A 29 17.68 4.91 7.58
N CYS A 30 17.37 3.77 7.03
CA CYS A 30 16.46 3.58 5.94
C CYS A 30 15.17 3.08 6.57
N ASP A 31 14.17 3.91 6.60
CA ASP A 31 12.79 3.59 7.01
C ASP A 31 12.18 2.42 6.24
N SER A 32 12.96 1.47 5.83
CA SER A 32 12.45 0.46 4.93
C SER A 32 13.39 -0.72 4.82
N SER A 33 12.79 -1.82 4.82
CA SER A 33 13.28 -3.09 4.31
C SER A 33 14.12 -2.88 3.04
N CYS A 34 15.38 -3.29 3.08
CA CYS A 34 16.20 -3.43 1.87
C CYS A 34 15.85 -4.73 1.16
N LEU A 35 15.22 -4.63 0.01
CA LEU A 35 15.03 -5.76 -0.88
C LEU A 35 16.32 -5.97 -1.69
N LEU A 36 17.06 -7.01 -1.37
CA LEU A 36 18.18 -7.45 -2.18
C LEU A 36 17.64 -8.34 -3.30
N THR A 37 17.69 -7.86 -4.52
CA THR A 37 17.22 -8.58 -5.69
C THR A 37 18.26 -9.56 -6.22
N GLU A 38 17.81 -10.54 -6.96
CA GLU A 38 18.65 -11.56 -7.60
C GLU A 38 19.82 -10.99 -8.42
N LEU A 39 19.64 -9.80 -9.02
CA LEU A 39 20.66 -9.08 -9.78
C LEU A 39 21.79 -8.52 -8.89
N GLN A 40 21.58 -8.35 -7.59
CA GLN A 40 22.58 -7.93 -6.62
C GLN A 40 23.31 -9.09 -6.00
N TYR A 41 22.83 -10.31 -6.27
CA TYR A 41 23.49 -11.54 -5.85
C TYR A 41 24.49 -11.99 -6.87
N ASN A 42 25.72 -12.12 -6.44
CA ASN A 42 26.37 -13.34 -6.88
C ASN A 42 26.14 -14.40 -5.79
N GLN A 43 25.92 -15.63 -6.18
CA GLN A 43 25.65 -16.77 -5.27
C GLN A 43 26.65 -16.84 -4.10
N ARG A 44 27.88 -16.46 -4.33
CA ARG A 44 28.97 -16.41 -3.37
C ARG A 44 28.78 -15.33 -2.29
N TYR A 45 28.22 -14.18 -2.64
CA TYR A 45 27.88 -13.13 -1.70
C TYR A 45 26.75 -13.58 -0.78
N PHE A 46 25.74 -14.23 -1.35
CA PHE A 46 24.61 -14.78 -0.60
C PHE A 46 25.03 -15.88 0.37
N GLU A 47 25.88 -16.83 -0.09
CA GLU A 47 26.41 -17.88 0.77
C GLU A 47 27.23 -17.33 1.93
N ASN A 48 28.02 -16.28 1.69
CA ASN A 48 28.78 -15.59 2.74
C ASN A 48 27.86 -14.83 3.70
N LEU A 49 26.83 -14.16 3.18
CA LEU A 49 25.83 -13.47 4.01
C LEU A 49 25.12 -14.48 4.92
N ILE A 50 24.62 -15.58 4.38
CA ILE A 50 23.97 -16.65 5.15
C ILE A 50 24.92 -17.23 6.20
N ARG A 51 26.18 -17.45 5.86
CA ARG A 51 27.18 -17.96 6.79
C ARG A 51 27.44 -17.00 7.94
N ASN A 52 27.52 -15.70 7.65
CA ASN A 52 27.74 -14.66 8.65
C ASN A 52 26.51 -14.43 9.53
N LEU A 53 25.32 -14.59 8.96
CA LEU A 53 24.05 -14.45 9.69
C LEU A 53 23.69 -15.72 10.49
N SER A 54 24.25 -16.87 10.13
CA SER A 54 23.95 -18.17 10.75
C SER A 54 24.06 -18.17 12.29
N PRO A 55 25.05 -17.50 12.93
CA PRO A 55 25.11 -17.41 14.39
C PRO A 55 23.93 -16.67 15.04
N PHE A 56 23.28 -15.81 14.28
CA PHE A 56 22.16 -14.97 14.73
C PHE A 56 20.80 -15.52 14.32
N CYS A 57 20.78 -16.67 13.61
CA CYS A 57 19.53 -17.28 13.18
C CYS A 57 18.82 -17.91 14.36
N SER A 58 17.56 -17.55 14.56
CA SER A 58 16.67 -18.33 15.40
C SER A 58 16.21 -19.57 14.62
N LYS A 59 16.21 -20.72 15.26
CA LYS A 59 15.75 -21.98 14.64
C LYS A 59 14.23 -22.05 14.53
N GLU A 60 13.52 -21.18 15.22
CA GLU A 60 12.07 -21.16 15.29
C GLU A 60 11.54 -19.81 14.79
N LEU A 61 10.55 -19.88 13.91
CA LEU A 61 9.78 -18.71 13.54
C LEU A 61 9.07 -18.16 14.78
N PRO A 62 9.09 -16.84 15.03
CA PRO A 62 8.25 -16.25 16.05
C PRO A 62 6.81 -16.73 15.90
N ASP A 63 6.14 -16.95 17.02
CA ASP A 63 4.78 -17.49 17.08
C ASP A 63 3.74 -16.62 16.32
N MET A 64 4.08 -15.36 16.01
CA MET A 64 3.28 -14.46 15.18
C MET A 64 3.10 -14.95 13.73
N PHE A 65 3.94 -15.88 13.25
CA PHE A 65 3.82 -16.49 11.92
C PHE A 65 3.07 -17.83 11.91
N ASN A 66 2.45 -18.17 13.02
CA ASN A 66 1.51 -19.27 13.06
C ASN A 66 0.31 -18.90 12.17
N VAL A 67 0.14 -19.64 11.06
CA VAL A 67 -0.93 -19.39 10.07
C VAL A 67 -2.31 -19.39 10.71
N GLU A 68 -2.55 -20.24 11.72
CA GLU A 68 -3.84 -20.32 12.41
C GLU A 68 -4.07 -19.09 13.31
N LYS A 69 -3.04 -18.59 14.00
CA LYS A 69 -3.12 -17.33 14.74
C LYS A 69 -3.35 -16.14 13.80
N LEU A 70 -2.68 -16.11 12.65
CA LEU A 70 -2.87 -15.08 11.65
C LEU A 70 -4.31 -15.12 11.08
N LYS A 71 -4.80 -16.31 10.75
CA LYS A 71 -6.20 -16.49 10.32
C LYS A 71 -7.19 -16.06 11.41
N ALA A 72 -6.94 -16.42 12.67
CA ALA A 72 -7.78 -16.01 13.80
C ALA A 72 -7.77 -14.49 13.96
N TYR A 73 -6.59 -13.85 13.87
CA TYR A 73 -6.45 -12.40 13.90
C TYR A 73 -7.27 -11.73 12.77
N TYR A 74 -7.13 -12.16 11.53
CA TYR A 74 -7.90 -11.60 10.41
C TYR A 74 -9.40 -11.88 10.50
N ARG A 75 -9.81 -12.99 11.11
CA ARG A 75 -11.23 -13.28 11.36
C ARG A 75 -11.83 -12.35 12.42
N THR A 76 -11.06 -11.93 13.40
CA THR A 76 -11.53 -11.08 14.50
C THR A 76 -11.30 -9.59 14.26
N SER A 77 -10.10 -9.21 13.78
CA SER A 77 -9.73 -7.81 13.55
C SER A 77 -10.16 -7.31 12.15
N GLY A 78 -10.29 -8.22 11.19
CA GLY A 78 -10.63 -7.91 9.80
C GLY A 78 -9.57 -7.06 9.09
N PHE A 79 -9.83 -6.73 7.83
CA PHE A 79 -9.06 -5.72 7.11
C PHE A 79 -9.44 -4.32 7.60
N THR A 80 -8.45 -3.44 7.70
CA THR A 80 -8.67 -2.08 8.20
C THR A 80 -9.03 -1.13 7.08
N GLU A 81 -8.54 -1.39 5.88
CA GLU A 81 -8.61 -0.47 4.75
C GLU A 81 -8.67 -1.24 3.44
N LEU A 82 -9.42 -0.71 2.48
CA LEU A 82 -9.37 -1.09 1.07
C LEU A 82 -8.66 0.01 0.30
N ILE A 83 -7.52 -0.29 -0.31
CA ILE A 83 -6.81 0.64 -1.18
C ILE A 83 -7.15 0.31 -2.63
N LEU A 84 -7.75 1.26 -3.34
CA LEU A 84 -8.04 1.17 -4.75
C LEU A 84 -6.97 1.93 -5.54
N LYS A 85 -6.11 1.20 -6.27
CA LYS A 85 -5.19 1.78 -7.24
C LYS A 85 -5.97 2.09 -8.52
N VAL A 86 -6.55 3.28 -8.57
CA VAL A 86 -7.52 3.67 -9.61
C VAL A 86 -6.89 3.94 -10.97
N THR A 87 -5.60 4.27 -11.02
CA THR A 87 -4.85 4.46 -12.27
C THR A 87 -3.36 4.25 -12.08
N GLU A 88 -2.67 3.89 -13.15
CA GLU A 88 -1.19 3.86 -13.23
C GLU A 88 -0.62 5.16 -13.82
N GLU A 89 -1.49 5.98 -14.37
CA GLU A 89 -1.10 7.26 -14.96
C GLU A 89 -0.81 8.30 -13.90
N CYS A 90 0.19 9.16 -14.17
CA CYS A 90 0.50 10.32 -13.33
C CYS A 90 0.94 11.49 -14.22
N ASN A 91 0.53 12.69 -13.85
CA ASN A 91 0.92 13.94 -14.53
C ASN A 91 2.22 14.55 -13.97
N LEU A 92 2.87 13.88 -13.01
CA LEU A 92 4.20 14.20 -12.49
C LEU A 92 5.18 13.04 -12.69
N ARG A 93 6.49 13.36 -12.63
CA ARG A 93 7.62 12.39 -12.64
C ARG A 93 8.52 12.66 -11.45
N CYS A 94 7.98 12.49 -10.24
CA CYS A 94 8.73 12.72 -9.01
C CYS A 94 9.97 11.81 -8.96
N LYS A 95 11.12 12.39 -8.62
CA LYS A 95 12.43 11.70 -8.66
C LYS A 95 12.53 10.49 -7.72
N TYR A 96 11.76 10.49 -6.65
CA TYR A 96 11.76 9.43 -5.65
C TYR A 96 10.54 8.50 -5.76
N CYS A 97 9.73 8.65 -6.81
CA CYS A 97 8.50 7.89 -6.96
C CYS A 97 8.77 6.40 -7.13
N VAL A 98 8.02 5.56 -6.43
CA VAL A 98 8.09 4.10 -6.57
C VAL A 98 7.71 3.57 -7.97
N TYR A 99 7.09 4.42 -8.79
CA TYR A 99 6.79 4.14 -10.20
C TYR A 99 7.91 4.54 -11.15
N SER A 100 8.99 5.18 -10.64
CA SER A 100 10.12 5.61 -11.45
C SER A 100 11.06 4.45 -11.79
N ASP A 101 11.90 4.66 -12.80
CA ASP A 101 12.90 3.68 -13.24
C ASP A 101 13.95 3.35 -12.16
N TYR A 102 14.02 4.13 -11.07
CA TYR A 102 14.86 3.80 -9.90
C TYR A 102 14.39 2.57 -9.14
N TYR A 103 13.13 2.15 -9.35
CA TYR A 103 12.52 0.99 -8.68
C TYR A 103 11.98 -0.02 -9.71
N PRO A 104 12.86 -0.62 -10.54
CA PRO A 104 12.46 -1.41 -11.71
C PRO A 104 11.68 -2.68 -11.38
N TYR A 105 11.68 -3.10 -10.12
CA TYR A 105 11.00 -4.33 -9.65
C TYR A 105 9.70 -4.06 -8.90
N THR A 106 9.24 -2.81 -8.87
CA THR A 106 8.00 -2.44 -8.22
C THR A 106 6.91 -2.17 -9.25
N ASN A 107 6.39 -0.95 -9.26
CA ASN A 107 5.40 -0.51 -10.23
C ASN A 107 6.08 0.37 -11.28
N SER A 108 5.55 0.39 -12.48
CA SER A 108 5.91 1.35 -13.52
C SER A 108 4.74 2.26 -13.83
N TYR A 109 5.02 3.43 -14.40
CA TYR A 109 3.99 4.26 -14.98
C TYR A 109 3.34 3.53 -16.16
N GLY A 110 2.03 3.58 -16.23
CA GLY A 110 1.22 3.01 -17.29
C GLY A 110 0.05 3.93 -17.62
N SER A 111 -0.76 3.50 -18.57
CA SER A 111 -2.01 4.17 -18.95
C SER A 111 -3.25 3.41 -18.51
N SER A 112 -3.07 2.40 -17.65
CA SER A 112 -4.19 1.59 -17.19
C SER A 112 -5.05 2.35 -16.19
N HIS A 113 -6.35 2.31 -16.38
CA HIS A 113 -7.36 2.83 -15.48
C HIS A 113 -8.22 1.67 -14.96
N MET A 114 -8.53 1.70 -13.67
CA MET A 114 -9.48 0.75 -13.07
C MET A 114 -10.88 1.04 -13.59
N SER A 115 -11.62 -0.01 -13.98
CA SER A 115 -13.02 0.14 -14.32
C SER A 115 -13.91 0.12 -13.08
N PHE A 116 -15.12 0.66 -13.22
CA PHE A 116 -16.10 0.65 -12.13
C PHE A 116 -16.48 -0.77 -11.70
N GLU A 117 -16.59 -1.72 -12.64
CA GLU A 117 -16.91 -3.12 -12.33
C GLU A 117 -15.86 -3.78 -11.45
N VAL A 118 -14.57 -3.48 -11.69
CA VAL A 118 -13.46 -3.98 -10.87
C VAL A 118 -13.50 -3.35 -9.48
N ALA A 119 -13.65 -2.03 -9.41
CA ALA A 119 -13.77 -1.30 -8.15
C ALA A 119 -14.96 -1.80 -7.33
N LYS A 120 -16.13 -1.90 -7.95
CA LYS A 120 -17.36 -2.40 -7.32
C LYS A 120 -17.17 -3.79 -6.73
N LYS A 121 -16.58 -4.73 -7.49
CA LYS A 121 -16.32 -6.09 -7.01
C LYS A 121 -15.39 -6.10 -5.80
N ALA A 122 -14.34 -5.30 -5.81
CA ALA A 122 -13.42 -5.18 -4.68
C ALA A 122 -14.12 -4.60 -3.44
N ILE A 123 -14.95 -3.57 -3.64
CA ILE A 123 -15.74 -2.95 -2.58
C ILE A 123 -16.74 -3.95 -1.98
N ASP A 124 -17.48 -4.68 -2.81
CA ASP A 124 -18.46 -5.65 -2.35
C ASP A 124 -17.80 -6.75 -1.51
N ILE A 125 -16.63 -7.25 -1.93
CA ILE A 125 -15.85 -8.23 -1.16
C ILE A 125 -15.41 -7.64 0.18
N TYR A 126 -14.87 -6.43 0.18
CA TYR A 126 -14.40 -5.74 1.39
C TYR A 126 -15.57 -5.47 2.36
N MET A 127 -16.66 -4.90 1.88
CA MET A 127 -17.82 -4.55 2.71
C MET A 127 -18.51 -5.79 3.27
N ASN A 128 -18.63 -6.89 2.50
CA ASN A 128 -19.12 -8.18 2.97
C ASN A 128 -18.23 -8.73 4.10
N HIS A 129 -16.91 -8.58 3.94
CA HIS A 129 -15.97 -8.98 5.00
C HIS A 129 -16.18 -8.14 6.26
N ILE A 130 -16.24 -6.80 6.17
CA ILE A 130 -16.53 -5.91 7.30
C ILE A 130 -17.86 -6.27 7.95
N GLN A 131 -18.90 -6.54 7.17
CA GLN A 131 -20.20 -6.99 7.68
C GLN A 131 -20.09 -8.28 8.51
N SER A 132 -19.33 -9.26 8.02
CA SER A 132 -19.10 -10.51 8.74
C SER A 132 -18.35 -10.33 10.06
N GLN A 133 -17.52 -9.28 10.15
CA GLN A 133 -16.72 -8.94 11.33
C GLN A 133 -17.48 -8.14 12.39
N ARG A 134 -18.63 -7.56 12.08
CA ARG A 134 -19.46 -6.78 13.06
C ARG A 134 -19.78 -7.55 14.34
N LYS A 135 -19.80 -8.88 14.27
CA LYS A 135 -20.03 -9.75 15.43
C LYS A 135 -18.89 -9.73 16.44
N PHE A 136 -17.68 -9.39 16.00
CA PHE A 136 -16.46 -9.45 16.80
C PHE A 136 -15.90 -8.06 17.13
N VAL A 137 -16.11 -7.08 16.24
CA VAL A 137 -15.59 -5.72 16.39
C VAL A 137 -16.74 -4.74 16.25
N LEU A 138 -17.21 -4.26 17.40
CA LEU A 138 -18.21 -3.19 17.45
C LEU A 138 -17.59 -1.88 16.96
N ASN A 139 -18.27 -1.18 16.04
CA ASN A 139 -17.95 0.18 15.59
C ASN A 139 -16.69 0.37 14.75
N LYS A 140 -16.20 -0.65 14.06
CA LYS A 140 -15.14 -0.44 13.08
C LYS A 140 -15.72 0.28 11.84
N ALA A 141 -15.28 1.53 11.62
CA ALA A 141 -15.61 2.26 10.41
C ALA A 141 -14.77 1.71 9.24
N PRO A 142 -15.37 1.34 8.10
CA PRO A 142 -14.62 0.95 6.92
C PRO A 142 -13.85 2.15 6.35
N PHE A 143 -12.64 1.88 5.84
CA PHE A 143 -11.81 2.85 5.13
C PHE A 143 -11.65 2.43 3.68
N ILE A 144 -11.86 3.36 2.75
CA ILE A 144 -11.58 3.20 1.33
C ILE A 144 -10.64 4.31 0.90
N ALA A 145 -9.43 3.92 0.48
CA ALA A 145 -8.40 4.84 0.03
C ALA A 145 -8.26 4.80 -1.49
N PHE A 146 -8.21 5.96 -2.11
CA PHE A 146 -7.89 6.11 -3.52
C PHE A 146 -6.40 6.41 -3.68
N TYR A 147 -5.75 5.60 -4.49
CA TYR A 147 -4.33 5.66 -4.74
C TYR A 147 -4.02 5.37 -6.22
N GLY A 148 -2.75 5.49 -6.62
CA GLY A 148 -2.33 5.18 -7.97
C GLY A 148 -1.07 5.94 -8.36
N GLY A 149 -0.93 6.25 -9.65
CA GLY A 149 -0.02 7.31 -10.10
C GLY A 149 -0.51 8.65 -9.56
N GLU A 150 -1.46 9.28 -10.25
CA GLU A 150 -2.26 10.38 -9.71
C GLU A 150 -3.74 10.02 -9.77
N PRO A 151 -4.40 9.75 -8.64
CA PRO A 151 -5.77 9.25 -8.63
C PRO A 151 -6.78 10.17 -9.30
N LEU A 152 -6.56 11.49 -9.23
CA LEU A 152 -7.47 12.47 -9.82
C LEU A 152 -7.50 12.45 -11.35
N LEU A 153 -6.59 11.71 -12.01
CA LEU A 153 -6.68 11.43 -13.45
C LEU A 153 -7.79 10.42 -13.78
N ASN A 154 -8.33 9.72 -12.78
CA ASN A 154 -9.50 8.86 -12.91
C ASN A 154 -10.62 9.32 -11.95
N TYR A 155 -10.89 10.63 -11.96
CA TYR A 155 -11.84 11.26 -11.03
C TYR A 155 -13.26 10.72 -11.18
N ASP A 156 -13.71 10.46 -12.40
CA ASP A 156 -15.07 9.94 -12.66
C ASP A 156 -15.29 8.61 -11.93
N LEU A 157 -14.31 7.71 -11.96
CA LEU A 157 -14.39 6.47 -11.18
C LEU A 157 -14.48 6.74 -9.68
N ILE A 158 -13.68 7.68 -9.15
CA ILE A 158 -13.69 8.01 -7.72
C ILE A 158 -15.08 8.50 -7.30
N LYS A 159 -15.68 9.36 -8.12
CA LYS A 159 -17.03 9.87 -7.91
C LYS A 159 -18.05 8.74 -7.90
N ASP A 160 -18.05 7.88 -8.92
CA ASP A 160 -18.97 6.74 -9.03
C ASP A 160 -18.84 5.78 -7.84
N VAL A 161 -17.62 5.54 -7.39
CA VAL A 161 -17.34 4.68 -6.22
C VAL A 161 -17.91 5.27 -4.95
N ILE A 162 -17.68 6.57 -4.70
CA ILE A 162 -18.19 7.24 -3.49
C ILE A 162 -19.73 7.21 -3.47
N GLU A 163 -20.36 7.57 -4.59
CA GLU A 163 -21.82 7.56 -4.73
C GLU A 163 -22.38 6.14 -4.58
N TYR A 164 -21.74 5.15 -5.18
CA TYR A 164 -22.11 3.74 -5.04
C TYR A 164 -22.08 3.29 -3.59
N VAL A 165 -20.97 3.51 -2.90
CA VAL A 165 -20.78 3.07 -1.50
C VAL A 165 -21.80 3.74 -0.59
N GLN A 166 -22.02 5.04 -0.71
CA GLN A 166 -22.96 5.79 0.10
C GLN A 166 -24.41 5.40 -0.15
N THR A 167 -24.72 4.89 -1.35
CA THR A 167 -26.06 4.44 -1.72
C THR A 167 -26.32 2.98 -1.30
N GLN A 168 -25.36 2.11 -1.49
CA GLN A 168 -25.52 0.67 -1.26
C GLN A 168 -25.24 0.24 0.20
N TYR A 169 -24.38 0.95 0.90
CA TYR A 169 -23.90 0.58 2.23
C TYR A 169 -24.28 1.64 3.28
N THR A 170 -25.52 2.05 3.27
CA THR A 170 -26.08 3.10 4.14
C THR A 170 -25.93 2.85 5.64
N ASP A 171 -25.83 1.58 6.04
CA ASP A 171 -25.64 1.17 7.45
C ASP A 171 -24.18 1.35 7.95
N PHE A 172 -23.27 1.81 7.07
CA PHE A 172 -21.87 2.00 7.39
C PHE A 172 -21.48 3.46 7.26
N ASN A 173 -20.76 3.95 8.26
CA ASN A 173 -20.05 5.22 8.13
C ASN A 173 -18.69 4.95 7.50
N VAL A 174 -18.64 4.97 6.16
CA VAL A 174 -17.40 4.73 5.39
C VAL A 174 -16.57 6.00 5.34
N THR A 175 -15.30 5.91 5.68
CA THR A 175 -14.34 7.00 5.51
C THR A 175 -13.63 6.85 4.18
N PHE A 176 -13.64 7.91 3.36
CA PHE A 176 -12.91 7.99 2.12
C PHE A 176 -11.65 8.82 2.28
N THR A 177 -10.54 8.33 1.73
CA THR A 177 -9.27 9.05 1.70
C THR A 177 -8.70 9.07 0.28
N ILE A 178 -7.93 10.08 -0.05
CA ILE A 178 -7.22 10.17 -1.33
C ILE A 178 -5.83 10.74 -1.10
N THR A 179 -4.81 10.11 -1.68
CA THR A 179 -3.45 10.66 -1.73
C THR A 179 -3.21 11.23 -3.11
N THR A 180 -2.99 12.54 -3.20
CA THR A 180 -2.88 13.27 -4.48
C THR A 180 -1.75 14.30 -4.47
N ASN A 181 -1.23 14.62 -5.65
CA ASN A 181 -0.34 15.77 -5.83
C ASN A 181 -1.08 17.12 -5.80
N GLY A 182 -2.40 17.12 -5.87
CA GLY A 182 -3.25 18.27 -5.71
C GLY A 182 -3.47 19.14 -6.93
N LEU A 183 -2.79 18.89 -8.07
CA LEU A 183 -2.93 19.76 -9.26
C LEU A 183 -4.35 19.84 -9.78
N SER A 184 -5.10 18.76 -9.75
CA SER A 184 -6.50 18.74 -10.20
C SER A 184 -7.48 19.37 -9.20
N LEU A 185 -7.05 19.68 -7.97
CA LEU A 185 -7.91 20.36 -6.98
C LEU A 185 -8.09 21.85 -7.25
N GLU A 186 -7.39 22.43 -8.23
CA GLU A 186 -7.69 23.76 -8.79
C GLU A 186 -9.10 23.80 -9.41
N ASN A 187 -9.64 22.65 -9.81
CA ASN A 187 -11.02 22.55 -10.24
C ASN A 187 -11.95 22.54 -9.02
N GLU A 188 -12.72 23.63 -8.89
CA GLU A 188 -13.65 23.84 -7.77
C GLU A 188 -14.73 22.75 -7.67
N ASP A 189 -15.16 22.16 -8.79
CA ASP A 189 -16.16 21.09 -8.78
C ASP A 189 -15.62 19.85 -8.06
N ILE A 190 -14.36 19.49 -8.29
CA ILE A 190 -13.70 18.38 -7.60
C ILE A 190 -13.56 18.66 -6.11
N ALA A 191 -13.10 19.87 -5.78
CA ALA A 191 -12.91 20.28 -4.39
C ALA A 191 -14.25 20.31 -3.63
N ASN A 192 -15.30 20.86 -4.26
CA ASN A 192 -16.65 20.91 -3.69
C ASN A 192 -17.27 19.51 -3.53
N PHE A 193 -17.06 18.61 -4.49
CA PHE A 193 -17.50 17.23 -4.38
C PHE A 193 -16.85 16.53 -3.18
N PHE A 194 -15.53 16.64 -3.02
CA PHE A 194 -14.83 16.04 -1.89
C PHE A 194 -15.26 16.62 -0.54
N LYS A 195 -15.47 17.93 -0.48
CA LYS A 195 -16.01 18.58 0.70
C LYS A 195 -17.42 18.08 1.04
N LYS A 196 -18.30 17.98 0.04
CA LYS A 196 -19.68 17.47 0.20
C LYS A 196 -19.71 16.05 0.76
N HIS A 197 -18.80 15.19 0.29
CA HIS A 197 -18.74 13.78 0.66
C HIS A 197 -17.75 13.48 1.80
N ASN A 198 -17.21 14.52 2.47
CA ASN A 198 -16.25 14.41 3.59
C ASN A 198 -15.03 13.54 3.26
N VAL A 199 -14.47 13.64 2.04
CA VAL A 199 -13.27 12.93 1.64
C VAL A 199 -12.06 13.55 2.31
N ILE A 200 -11.24 12.74 2.98
CA ILE A 200 -9.98 13.17 3.58
C ILE A 200 -8.91 13.24 2.49
N ILE A 201 -8.33 14.40 2.30
CA ILE A 201 -7.29 14.63 1.28
C ILE A 201 -5.91 14.61 1.94
N CYS A 202 -5.09 13.65 1.53
CA CYS A 202 -3.66 13.58 1.84
C CYS A 202 -2.89 14.26 0.72
N LEU A 203 -2.54 15.53 0.90
CA LEU A 203 -1.82 16.30 -0.11
C LEU A 203 -0.31 16.02 0.00
N SER A 204 0.29 15.63 -1.13
CA SER A 204 1.72 15.34 -1.22
C SER A 204 2.53 16.63 -1.42
N LEU A 205 3.18 17.11 -0.36
CA LEU A 205 4.02 18.31 -0.35
C LEU A 205 5.41 18.00 0.20
N ASP A 206 6.45 18.51 -0.45
CA ASP A 206 7.85 18.27 -0.09
C ASP A 206 8.46 19.46 0.68
N GLY A 207 7.66 20.17 1.46
CA GLY A 207 8.10 21.31 2.26
C GLY A 207 8.20 22.61 1.45
N TYR A 208 9.37 23.27 1.47
CA TYR A 208 9.58 24.55 0.77
C TYR A 208 9.49 24.42 -0.75
N PRO A 209 9.05 25.48 -1.48
CA PRO A 209 8.87 25.45 -2.94
C PRO A 209 10.10 24.92 -3.69
N GLU A 210 11.30 25.34 -3.29
CA GLU A 210 12.55 24.93 -3.95
C GLU A 210 12.79 23.43 -3.87
N ASN A 211 12.39 22.79 -2.78
CA ASN A 211 12.50 21.33 -2.60
C ASN A 211 11.40 20.61 -3.38
N HIS A 212 10.18 21.13 -3.29
CA HIS A 212 9.02 20.60 -3.99
C HIS A 212 9.27 20.58 -5.49
N ASP A 213 9.55 21.73 -6.08
CA ASP A 213 9.72 21.88 -7.53
C ASP A 213 10.94 21.11 -8.08
N ARG A 214 11.99 20.99 -7.27
CA ARG A 214 13.19 20.19 -7.63
C ARG A 214 12.87 18.69 -7.74
N ASN A 215 11.99 18.18 -6.91
CA ASN A 215 11.73 16.74 -6.77
C ASN A 215 10.46 16.28 -7.50
N ARG A 216 9.43 17.14 -7.56
CA ARG A 216 8.14 16.85 -8.20
C ARG A 216 8.08 17.51 -9.59
N VAL A 217 8.70 16.87 -10.55
CA VAL A 217 8.83 17.39 -11.93
C VAL A 217 7.61 16.97 -12.76
N ARG A 218 7.22 17.86 -13.69
CA ARG A 218 6.22 17.56 -14.73
C ARG A 218 6.85 16.83 -15.90
#